data_2276ff2557f29d8e8b457957c2b5342e
#
_entry.id   2276ff2557f29d8e8b457957c2b5342e
#
_cell.length_a   1.000
_cell.length_b   1.000
_cell.length_c   1.000
_cell.angle_alpha   90.00
_cell.angle_beta   90.00
_cell.angle_gamma   90.00
#
_symmetry.space_group_name_H-M   'P 1'
#
loop_
_entity.id
_entity.type
_entity.pdbx_description
1 polymer ?
#
loop_
_entity_poly.entity_id
_entity_poly.type
_entity_poly.pdbx_seq_one_letter_code
_entity_poly.pdbx_strand_id
1 'polypeptide(L)'
;MPTTQQFANVKEKRIAYLEAGAGDPIVLLHGNPTSSYLWRNIIPELEGRGRVIAPDLIGQGDSEKLPASEGADRYSFEVAYQYLDGLLHEIGAAQNVTLVIHDWGSGLGFHWARLNPNSVKGVAYMEAIVMPISWDDWPESARGIFQGFRSPKGEDLLLERNMFVEAVLPNSVIRDLTEEEMAAYRAPFDTPDNRQPPL
;
A
#
# COMPACT_ATOMS: atom_id res chain seq x y z
N MET A 1 -14.17 -8.90 16.89
CA MET A 1 -13.55 -7.84 17.71
C MET A 1 -13.54 -6.59 16.89
N PRO A 2 -13.72 -5.40 17.45
CA PRO A 2 -13.66 -4.17 16.66
C PRO A 2 -12.27 -4.02 16.03
N THR A 3 -12.21 -3.38 14.86
CA THR A 3 -10.95 -3.03 14.20
C THR A 3 -10.18 -2.06 15.07
N THR A 4 -8.90 -2.34 15.31
CA THR A 4 -8.03 -1.48 16.12
C THR A 4 -6.78 -1.13 15.33
N GLN A 5 -6.31 0.12 15.47
CA GLN A 5 -5.01 0.52 14.95
C GLN A 5 -3.91 0.05 15.90
N GLN A 6 -2.90 -0.55 15.32
CA GLN A 6 -1.72 -1.08 16.01
C GLN A 6 -0.46 -0.53 15.36
N PHE A 7 0.66 -0.66 16.07
CA PHE A 7 1.98 -0.28 15.59
C PHE A 7 3.00 -1.35 15.97
N ALA A 8 3.92 -1.64 15.04
CA ALA A 8 5.09 -2.47 15.29
C ALA A 8 6.37 -1.75 14.90
N ASN A 9 7.48 -2.06 15.56
CA ASN A 9 8.78 -1.53 15.21
C ASN A 9 9.51 -2.50 14.29
N VAL A 10 9.81 -2.04 13.10
CA VAL A 10 10.57 -2.78 12.08
C VAL A 10 11.77 -1.94 11.67
N LYS A 11 12.99 -2.45 11.83
CA LYS A 11 14.22 -1.70 11.50
C LYS A 11 14.22 -0.28 12.08
N GLU A 12 13.85 -0.17 13.37
CA GLU A 12 13.78 1.11 14.11
C GLU A 12 12.72 2.10 13.59
N LYS A 13 11.84 1.68 12.65
CA LYS A 13 10.72 2.48 12.15
C LYS A 13 9.39 1.91 12.63
N ARG A 14 8.48 2.81 12.95
CA ARG A 14 7.13 2.47 13.37
C ARG A 14 6.24 2.22 12.15
N ILE A 15 5.73 1.00 12.02
CA ILE A 15 4.80 0.59 10.98
C ILE A 15 3.41 0.47 11.58
N ALA A 16 2.46 1.20 10.99
CA ALA A 16 1.05 1.14 11.38
C ALA A 16 0.33 0.00 10.66
N TYR A 17 -0.65 -0.60 11.32
CA TYR A 17 -1.57 -1.54 10.70
C TYR A 17 -2.91 -1.57 11.43
N LEU A 18 -3.97 -1.89 10.70
CA LEU A 18 -5.27 -2.20 11.29
C LEU A 18 -5.33 -3.69 11.58
N GLU A 19 -5.92 -4.05 12.72
CA GLU A 19 -6.09 -5.44 13.12
C GLU A 19 -7.52 -5.72 13.59
N ALA A 20 -8.07 -6.87 13.18
CA ALA A 20 -9.37 -7.37 13.62
C ALA A 20 -9.39 -8.89 13.64
N GLY A 21 -10.19 -9.48 14.52
CA GLY A 21 -10.37 -10.93 14.57
C GLY A 21 -9.21 -11.69 15.22
N ALA A 22 -9.17 -13.00 14.99
CA ALA A 22 -8.14 -13.90 15.50
C ALA A 22 -8.08 -15.16 14.64
N GLY A 23 -6.96 -15.90 14.67
CA GLY A 23 -6.73 -17.11 13.90
C GLY A 23 -5.64 -16.95 12.85
N ASP A 24 -5.73 -17.66 11.73
CA ASP A 24 -4.77 -17.54 10.63
C ASP A 24 -4.81 -16.15 10.02
N PRO A 25 -3.64 -15.58 9.64
CA PRO A 25 -3.56 -14.23 9.09
C PRO A 25 -4.27 -14.09 7.74
N ILE A 26 -5.04 -13.01 7.59
CA ILE A 26 -5.58 -12.49 6.34
C ILE A 26 -4.96 -11.10 6.15
N VAL A 27 -3.96 -11.00 5.30
CA VAL A 27 -3.17 -9.78 5.10
C VAL A 27 -3.67 -9.03 3.89
N LEU A 28 -4.13 -7.78 4.11
CA LEU A 28 -4.71 -6.92 3.10
C LEU A 28 -3.69 -5.85 2.67
N LEU A 29 -3.07 -5.99 1.49
CA LEU A 29 -2.04 -5.08 1.01
C LEU A 29 -2.63 -4.05 0.04
N HIS A 30 -2.54 -2.79 0.40
CA HIS A 30 -2.90 -1.65 -0.44
C HIS A 30 -1.76 -1.28 -1.41
N GLY A 31 -2.02 -0.33 -2.29
CA GLY A 31 -1.04 0.24 -3.20
C GLY A 31 -0.97 1.76 -3.18
N ASN A 32 -0.44 2.35 -4.23
CA ASN A 32 -0.29 3.79 -4.37
C ASN A 32 -1.55 4.45 -4.95
N PRO A 33 -1.90 5.64 -4.48
CA PRO A 33 -1.41 6.40 -3.31
C PRO A 33 -2.36 6.23 -2.10
N THR A 34 -2.59 4.99 -1.68
CA THR A 34 -3.59 4.67 -0.65
C THR A 34 -2.95 4.24 0.68
N SER A 35 -3.75 3.65 1.56
CA SER A 35 -3.34 3.14 2.86
C SER A 35 -4.27 2.00 3.29
N SER A 36 -4.14 1.51 4.50
CA SER A 36 -5.08 0.57 5.12
C SER A 36 -6.54 1.06 5.07
N TYR A 37 -6.76 2.37 4.95
CA TYR A 37 -8.09 2.98 4.78
C TYR A 37 -8.85 2.44 3.55
N LEU A 38 -8.15 1.97 2.52
CA LEU A 38 -8.74 1.28 1.37
C LEU A 38 -9.64 0.13 1.81
N TRP A 39 -9.24 -0.58 2.85
CA TRP A 39 -9.88 -1.81 3.32
C TRP A 39 -10.98 -1.61 4.36
N ARG A 40 -11.31 -0.35 4.74
CA ARG A 40 -12.25 -0.01 5.81
C ARG A 40 -13.60 -0.70 5.73
N ASN A 41 -14.12 -0.93 4.50
CA ASN A 41 -15.39 -1.60 4.26
C ASN A 41 -15.23 -3.12 4.07
N ILE A 42 -14.03 -3.63 3.89
CA ILE A 42 -13.72 -5.05 3.68
C ILE A 42 -13.39 -5.74 5.01
N ILE A 43 -12.66 -5.06 5.88
CA ILE A 43 -12.25 -5.61 7.18
C ILE A 43 -13.44 -6.15 7.98
N PRO A 44 -14.57 -5.43 8.13
CA PRO A 44 -15.73 -5.94 8.86
C PRO A 44 -16.34 -7.21 8.28
N GLU A 45 -16.32 -7.37 6.95
CA GLU A 45 -16.85 -8.56 6.25
C GLU A 45 -15.98 -9.81 6.45
N LEU A 46 -14.74 -9.63 6.88
CA LEU A 46 -13.80 -10.70 7.16
C LEU A 46 -13.77 -11.08 8.65
N GLU A 47 -14.51 -10.39 9.50
CA GLU A 47 -14.62 -10.73 10.93
C GLU A 47 -15.07 -12.19 11.11
N GLY A 48 -14.39 -12.91 12.01
CA GLY A 48 -14.67 -14.32 12.28
C GLY A 48 -14.10 -15.32 11.26
N ARG A 49 -13.42 -14.85 10.20
CA ARG A 49 -12.77 -15.71 9.19
C ARG A 49 -11.28 -15.92 9.45
N GLY A 50 -10.65 -15.07 10.25
CA GLY A 50 -9.24 -15.10 10.58
C GLY A 50 -8.79 -13.85 11.32
N ARG A 51 -7.48 -13.71 11.49
CA ARG A 51 -6.82 -12.51 11.99
C ARG A 51 -6.57 -11.57 10.81
N VAL A 52 -7.43 -10.60 10.62
CA VAL A 52 -7.33 -9.61 9.53
C VAL A 52 -6.27 -8.57 9.90
N ILE A 53 -5.33 -8.32 9.00
CA ILE A 53 -4.21 -7.40 9.15
C ILE A 53 -4.13 -6.54 7.90
N ALA A 54 -4.30 -5.23 8.03
CA ALA A 54 -4.14 -4.29 6.93
C ALA A 54 -3.02 -3.29 7.27
N PRO A 55 -1.77 -3.56 6.86
CA PRO A 55 -0.68 -2.64 7.11
C PRO A 55 -0.78 -1.39 6.24
N ASP A 56 -0.25 -0.29 6.75
CA ASP A 56 0.18 0.84 5.96
C ASP A 56 1.62 0.60 5.50
N LEU A 57 1.87 0.61 4.21
CA LEU A 57 3.23 0.46 3.68
C LEU A 57 4.12 1.58 4.20
N ILE A 58 5.44 1.31 4.33
CA ILE A 58 6.39 2.31 4.81
C ILE A 58 6.24 3.63 4.06
N GLY A 59 6.14 4.72 4.80
CA GLY A 59 5.93 6.05 4.25
C GLY A 59 4.50 6.38 3.82
N GLN A 60 3.54 5.46 3.93
CA GLN A 60 2.13 5.67 3.59
C GLN A 60 1.25 5.53 4.85
N GLY A 61 0.02 6.01 4.77
CA GLY A 61 -0.89 6.01 5.91
C GLY A 61 -0.25 6.60 7.17
N ASP A 62 -0.41 5.91 8.28
CA ASP A 62 0.14 6.27 9.60
C ASP A 62 1.51 5.62 9.87
N SER A 63 2.08 4.91 8.90
CA SER A 63 3.45 4.40 8.97
C SER A 63 4.47 5.53 8.89
N GLU A 64 5.58 5.38 9.62
CA GLU A 64 6.65 6.37 9.68
C GLU A 64 7.22 6.67 8.31
N LYS A 65 7.56 7.94 8.09
CA LYS A 65 8.25 8.42 6.88
C LYS A 65 9.75 8.18 7.00
N LEU A 66 10.37 7.76 5.91
CA LEU A 66 11.82 7.64 5.84
C LEU A 66 12.44 9.01 5.55
N PRO A 67 13.46 9.43 6.31
CA PRO A 67 14.09 10.73 6.12
C PRO A 67 14.87 10.80 4.80
N ALA A 68 14.99 12.00 4.24
CA ALA A 68 15.72 12.22 2.99
C ALA A 68 17.19 11.74 3.05
N SER A 69 17.78 11.68 4.25
CA SER A 69 19.14 11.16 4.47
C SER A 69 19.32 9.68 4.10
N GLU A 70 18.23 8.91 3.96
CA GLU A 70 18.25 7.52 3.51
C GLU A 70 18.37 7.40 1.97
N GLY A 71 18.39 8.52 1.26
CA GLY A 71 18.63 8.57 -0.18
C GLY A 71 17.36 8.64 -1.03
N ALA A 72 17.55 8.71 -2.34
CA ALA A 72 16.46 8.79 -3.32
C ALA A 72 15.65 7.50 -3.42
N ASP A 73 16.30 6.35 -3.23
CA ASP A 73 15.69 5.02 -3.37
C ASP A 73 15.03 4.51 -2.07
N ARG A 74 14.84 5.38 -1.07
CA ARG A 74 14.31 5.00 0.25
C ARG A 74 12.92 4.37 0.24
N TYR A 75 12.16 4.57 -0.83
CA TYR A 75 10.86 3.94 -1.04
C TYR A 75 10.85 2.98 -2.24
N SER A 76 12.03 2.46 -2.62
CA SER A 76 12.11 1.44 -3.67
C SER A 76 11.31 0.20 -3.29
N PHE A 77 10.97 -0.61 -4.30
CA PHE A 77 10.28 -1.88 -4.11
C PHE A 77 10.96 -2.77 -3.07
N GLU A 78 12.29 -2.87 -3.14
CA GLU A 78 13.07 -3.69 -2.22
C GLU A 78 12.97 -3.19 -0.78
N VAL A 79 13.02 -1.87 -0.56
CA VAL A 79 12.87 -1.28 0.77
C VAL A 79 11.45 -1.52 1.30
N ALA A 80 10.42 -1.28 0.50
CA ALA A 80 9.04 -1.54 0.88
C ALA A 80 8.81 -3.01 1.24
N TYR A 81 9.39 -3.94 0.46
CA TYR A 81 9.34 -5.37 0.73
C TYR A 81 9.98 -5.72 2.08
N GLN A 82 11.17 -5.19 2.37
CA GLN A 82 11.87 -5.47 3.63
C GLN A 82 11.07 -5.02 4.86
N TYR A 83 10.37 -3.89 4.78
CA TYR A 83 9.49 -3.43 5.86
C TYR A 83 8.23 -4.30 5.98
N LEU A 84 7.63 -4.71 4.87
CA LEU A 84 6.49 -5.62 4.88
C LEU A 84 6.84 -6.98 5.48
N ASP A 85 7.91 -7.60 4.99
CA ASP A 85 8.37 -8.90 5.49
C ASP A 85 8.73 -8.84 6.98
N GLY A 86 9.48 -7.81 7.36
CA GLY A 86 9.82 -7.55 8.76
C GLY A 86 8.58 -7.37 9.64
N LEU A 87 7.57 -6.64 9.17
CA LEU A 87 6.30 -6.48 9.90
C LEU A 87 5.61 -7.83 10.13
N LEU A 88 5.44 -8.62 9.07
CA LEU A 88 4.74 -9.90 9.17
C LEU A 88 5.42 -10.86 10.14
N HIS A 89 6.74 -10.86 10.19
CA HIS A 89 7.50 -11.64 11.15
C HIS A 89 7.36 -11.09 12.58
N GLU A 90 7.49 -9.79 12.77
CA GLU A 90 7.42 -9.12 14.07
C GLU A 90 6.08 -9.36 14.78
N ILE A 91 4.98 -9.29 14.03
CA ILE A 91 3.63 -9.49 14.59
C ILE A 91 3.14 -10.94 14.57
N GLY A 92 4.02 -11.89 14.20
CA GLY A 92 3.69 -13.32 14.13
C GLY A 92 2.65 -13.67 13.06
N ALA A 93 2.65 -12.96 11.93
CA ALA A 93 1.70 -13.13 10.83
C ALA A 93 2.34 -13.72 9.55
N ALA A 94 3.50 -14.37 9.68
CA ALA A 94 4.26 -14.92 8.54
C ALA A 94 4.00 -16.42 8.28
N GLN A 95 2.94 -17.01 8.84
CA GLN A 95 2.59 -18.41 8.63
C GLN A 95 1.09 -18.57 8.36
N ASN A 96 0.73 -19.51 7.47
CA ASN A 96 -0.64 -19.80 7.08
C ASN A 96 -1.39 -18.57 6.51
N VAL A 97 -0.69 -17.73 5.77
CA VAL A 97 -1.15 -16.41 5.34
C VAL A 97 -2.09 -16.51 4.14
N THR A 98 -3.26 -15.89 4.25
CA THR A 98 -4.08 -15.54 3.08
C THR A 98 -3.77 -14.10 2.71
N LEU A 99 -3.25 -13.88 1.50
CA LEU A 99 -2.97 -12.55 0.96
C LEU A 99 -4.17 -12.03 0.18
N VAL A 100 -4.59 -10.79 0.44
CA VAL A 100 -5.56 -10.02 -0.35
C VAL A 100 -4.84 -8.77 -0.84
N ILE A 101 -4.57 -8.70 -2.13
CA ILE A 101 -3.55 -7.80 -2.67
C ILE A 101 -4.09 -6.95 -3.83
N HIS A 102 -3.69 -5.69 -3.86
CA HIS A 102 -4.15 -4.70 -4.81
C HIS A 102 -3.00 -3.77 -5.21
N ASP A 103 -2.90 -3.39 -6.49
CA ASP A 103 -1.92 -2.45 -7.05
C ASP A 103 -0.47 -2.77 -6.63
N TRP A 104 0.31 -1.84 -6.08
CA TRP A 104 1.66 -2.11 -5.54
C TRP A 104 1.69 -3.19 -4.47
N GLY A 105 0.65 -3.27 -3.64
CA GLY A 105 0.50 -4.36 -2.68
C GLY A 105 0.44 -5.73 -3.34
N SER A 106 0.00 -5.82 -4.60
CA SER A 106 0.03 -7.07 -5.35
C SER A 106 1.46 -7.46 -5.77
N GLY A 107 2.26 -6.50 -6.24
CA GLY A 107 3.66 -6.74 -6.54
C GLY A 107 4.42 -7.26 -5.31
N LEU A 108 4.26 -6.58 -4.18
CA LEU A 108 4.87 -6.97 -2.90
C LEU A 108 4.36 -8.33 -2.40
N GLY A 109 3.04 -8.56 -2.46
CA GLY A 109 2.41 -9.78 -1.99
C GLY A 109 2.79 -11.00 -2.83
N PHE A 110 2.84 -10.90 -4.16
CA PHE A 110 3.33 -11.97 -5.03
C PHE A 110 4.82 -12.24 -4.80
N HIS A 111 5.61 -11.18 -4.60
CA HIS A 111 7.04 -11.35 -4.30
C HIS A 111 7.22 -12.08 -2.96
N TRP A 112 6.48 -11.68 -1.93
CA TRP A 112 6.49 -12.34 -0.62
C TRP A 112 6.06 -13.79 -0.72
N ALA A 113 4.97 -14.09 -1.44
CA ALA A 113 4.48 -15.45 -1.66
C ALA A 113 5.50 -16.34 -2.37
N ARG A 114 6.20 -15.79 -3.37
CA ARG A 114 7.27 -16.50 -4.09
C ARG A 114 8.43 -16.88 -3.18
N LEU A 115 8.80 -16.02 -2.25
CA LEU A 115 9.88 -16.27 -1.30
C LEU A 115 9.46 -17.16 -0.12
N ASN A 116 8.17 -17.18 0.22
CA ASN A 116 7.60 -17.89 1.34
C ASN A 116 6.48 -18.89 0.92
N PRO A 117 6.71 -19.78 -0.05
CA PRO A 117 5.63 -20.60 -0.64
C PRO A 117 4.95 -21.53 0.37
N ASN A 118 5.67 -21.98 1.40
CA ASN A 118 5.13 -22.84 2.44
C ASN A 118 4.32 -22.10 3.50
N SER A 119 4.39 -20.79 3.53
CA SER A 119 3.66 -19.92 4.46
C SER A 119 2.33 -19.41 3.87
N VAL A 120 2.12 -19.56 2.56
CA VAL A 120 0.93 -19.04 1.87
C VAL A 120 -0.17 -20.08 1.85
N LYS A 121 -1.35 -19.71 2.34
CA LYS A 121 -2.57 -20.50 2.33
C LYS A 121 -3.45 -20.20 1.11
N GLY A 122 -3.43 -18.96 0.66
CA GLY A 122 -4.20 -18.52 -0.50
C GLY A 122 -3.87 -17.08 -0.90
N VAL A 123 -4.22 -16.72 -2.13
CA VAL A 123 -4.05 -15.36 -2.65
C VAL A 123 -5.33 -14.93 -3.37
N ALA A 124 -5.90 -13.82 -2.95
CA ALA A 124 -6.91 -13.06 -3.70
C ALA A 124 -6.27 -11.76 -4.21
N TYR A 125 -6.45 -11.44 -5.48
CA TYR A 125 -5.84 -10.25 -6.07
C TYR A 125 -6.81 -9.51 -6.98
N MET A 126 -6.64 -8.19 -7.05
CA MET A 126 -7.44 -7.31 -7.89
C MET A 126 -6.58 -6.12 -8.33
N GLU A 127 -6.83 -5.61 -9.55
CA GLU A 127 -6.04 -4.52 -10.16
C GLU A 127 -4.52 -4.76 -9.98
N ALA A 128 -4.09 -6.00 -10.28
CA ALA A 128 -2.83 -6.53 -9.83
C ALA A 128 -1.70 -6.37 -10.85
N ILE A 129 -0.51 -6.05 -10.35
CA ILE A 129 0.75 -6.06 -11.12
C ILE A 129 1.24 -7.51 -11.18
N VAL A 130 0.89 -8.22 -12.26
CA VAL A 130 1.18 -9.66 -12.41
C VAL A 130 2.33 -9.96 -13.38
N MET A 131 2.73 -8.98 -14.17
CA MET A 131 3.81 -9.09 -15.16
C MET A 131 4.40 -7.71 -15.47
N PRO A 132 5.61 -7.66 -16.03
CA PRO A 132 6.12 -6.42 -16.61
C PRO A 132 5.18 -5.92 -17.70
N ILE A 133 4.84 -4.63 -17.67
CA ILE A 133 4.00 -3.97 -18.66
C ILE A 133 4.79 -2.88 -19.38
N SER A 134 4.60 -2.76 -20.68
CA SER A 134 5.13 -1.67 -21.49
C SER A 134 4.12 -0.53 -21.56
N TRP A 135 4.54 0.64 -22.05
CA TRP A 135 3.62 1.76 -22.26
C TRP A 135 2.50 1.44 -23.26
N ASP A 136 2.71 0.48 -24.16
CA ASP A 136 1.70 0.07 -25.12
C ASP A 136 0.58 -0.77 -24.47
N ASP A 137 0.88 -1.40 -23.33
CA ASP A 137 -0.09 -2.17 -22.55
C ASP A 137 -0.96 -1.28 -21.64
N TRP A 138 -0.53 -0.02 -21.41
CA TRP A 138 -1.29 0.91 -20.56
C TRP A 138 -2.55 1.42 -21.26
N PRO A 139 -3.66 1.58 -20.51
CA PRO A 139 -4.85 2.25 -21.04
C PRO A 139 -4.51 3.63 -21.61
N GLU A 140 -4.98 3.94 -22.81
CA GLU A 140 -4.69 5.21 -23.47
C GLU A 140 -5.06 6.43 -22.61
N SER A 141 -6.19 6.33 -21.89
CA SER A 141 -6.67 7.38 -20.98
C SER A 141 -5.73 7.68 -19.80
N ALA A 142 -4.96 6.70 -19.35
CA ALA A 142 -4.05 6.83 -18.18
C ALA A 142 -2.59 7.02 -18.60
N ARG A 143 -2.20 6.54 -19.81
CA ARG A 143 -0.81 6.52 -20.26
C ARG A 143 -0.11 7.87 -20.12
N GLY A 144 -0.75 8.94 -20.56
CA GLY A 144 -0.14 10.27 -20.58
C GLY A 144 0.24 10.80 -19.19
N ILE A 145 -0.62 10.60 -18.19
CA ILE A 145 -0.32 11.07 -16.82
C ILE A 145 0.81 10.26 -16.19
N PHE A 146 0.81 8.93 -16.38
CA PHE A 146 1.88 8.07 -15.83
C PHE A 146 3.22 8.27 -16.54
N GLN A 147 3.23 8.54 -17.85
CA GLN A 147 4.44 8.98 -18.55
C GLN A 147 4.94 10.33 -18.03
N GLY A 148 4.00 11.25 -17.69
CA GLY A 148 4.33 12.52 -17.04
C GLY A 148 5.04 12.32 -15.70
N PHE A 149 4.58 11.39 -14.87
CA PHE A 149 5.23 11.05 -13.58
C PHE A 149 6.64 10.49 -13.74
N ARG A 150 6.93 9.81 -14.85
CA ARG A 150 8.25 9.25 -15.18
C ARG A 150 9.12 10.18 -16.01
N SER A 151 8.70 11.43 -16.23
CA SER A 151 9.44 12.47 -16.94
C SER A 151 10.18 13.41 -15.97
N PRO A 152 11.02 14.33 -16.47
CA PRO A 152 11.64 15.37 -15.63
C PRO A 152 10.62 16.28 -14.90
N LYS A 153 9.32 16.21 -15.24
CA LYS A 153 8.24 16.90 -14.54
C LYS A 153 7.63 16.09 -13.40
N GLY A 154 8.10 14.86 -13.17
CA GLY A 154 7.51 13.95 -12.20
C GLY A 154 7.51 14.53 -10.79
N GLU A 155 8.60 15.14 -10.36
CA GLU A 155 8.70 15.79 -9.05
C GLU A 155 7.66 16.90 -8.88
N ASP A 156 7.53 17.82 -9.86
CA ASP A 156 6.50 18.87 -9.83
C ASP A 156 5.09 18.27 -9.74
N LEU A 157 4.80 17.28 -10.56
CA LEU A 157 3.48 16.66 -10.61
C LEU A 157 3.13 15.90 -9.31
N LEU A 158 4.07 15.15 -8.78
CA LEU A 158 3.83 14.29 -7.61
C LEU A 158 4.06 15.02 -6.30
N LEU A 159 5.19 15.73 -6.16
CA LEU A 159 5.56 16.33 -4.88
C LEU A 159 4.88 17.68 -4.67
N GLU A 160 4.88 18.58 -5.67
CA GLU A 160 4.30 19.91 -5.51
C GLU A 160 2.78 19.88 -5.68
N ARG A 161 2.27 19.25 -6.74
CA ARG A 161 0.84 19.26 -7.07
C ARG A 161 0.04 18.12 -6.46
N ASN A 162 0.70 17.11 -5.87
CA ASN A 162 0.06 15.93 -5.32
C ASN A 162 -0.91 15.23 -6.31
N MET A 163 -0.56 15.24 -7.60
CA MET A 163 -1.46 14.81 -8.67
C MET A 163 -1.92 13.36 -8.55
N PHE A 164 -1.14 12.51 -7.88
CA PHE A 164 -1.56 11.12 -7.67
C PHE A 164 -2.80 11.05 -6.78
N VAL A 165 -2.82 11.81 -5.67
CA VAL A 165 -3.96 11.87 -4.73
C VAL A 165 -5.08 12.75 -5.28
N GLU A 166 -4.75 13.93 -5.88
CA GLU A 166 -5.75 14.92 -6.25
C GLU A 166 -6.42 14.65 -7.61
N ALA A 167 -5.75 13.94 -8.51
CA ALA A 167 -6.28 13.69 -9.84
C ALA A 167 -6.41 12.21 -10.17
N VAL A 168 -5.37 11.37 -9.94
CA VAL A 168 -5.43 9.96 -10.34
C VAL A 168 -6.42 9.19 -9.46
N LEU A 169 -6.30 9.31 -8.15
CA LEU A 169 -7.14 8.55 -7.21
C LEU A 169 -8.65 8.77 -7.43
N PRO A 170 -9.19 10.00 -7.44
CA PRO A 170 -10.63 10.18 -7.61
C PRO A 170 -11.14 9.73 -8.99
N ASN A 171 -10.29 9.79 -10.02
CA ASN A 171 -10.66 9.31 -11.37
C ASN A 171 -10.48 7.78 -11.55
N SER A 172 -9.91 7.10 -10.57
CA SER A 172 -9.76 5.64 -10.56
C SER A 172 -10.87 4.92 -9.81
N VAL A 173 -11.85 5.64 -9.28
CA VAL A 173 -12.99 5.09 -8.54
C VAL A 173 -14.27 5.39 -9.31
N ILE A 174 -15.16 4.38 -9.46
CA ILE A 174 -16.40 4.50 -10.26
C ILE A 174 -17.35 5.55 -9.66
N ARG A 175 -17.43 5.62 -8.34
CA ARG A 175 -18.24 6.62 -7.64
C ARG A 175 -17.40 7.82 -7.22
N ASP A 176 -18.04 8.94 -7.00
CA ASP A 176 -17.37 10.10 -6.41
C ASP A 176 -16.95 9.76 -4.97
N LEU A 177 -15.72 10.13 -4.62
CA LEU A 177 -15.24 10.11 -3.24
C LEU A 177 -15.79 11.32 -2.49
N THR A 178 -16.23 11.12 -1.26
CA THR A 178 -16.66 12.23 -0.39
C THR A 178 -15.46 13.06 0.03
N GLU A 179 -15.69 14.31 0.48
CA GLU A 179 -14.60 15.15 1.01
C GLU A 179 -13.93 14.53 2.26
N GLU A 180 -14.69 13.80 3.08
CA GLU A 180 -14.13 13.07 4.21
C GLU A 180 -13.18 11.94 3.76
N GLU A 181 -13.57 11.18 2.73
CA GLU A 181 -12.72 10.13 2.14
C GLU A 181 -11.47 10.74 1.49
N MET A 182 -11.62 11.83 0.74
CA MET A 182 -10.48 12.53 0.17
C MET A 182 -9.55 13.11 1.24
N ALA A 183 -10.09 13.66 2.33
CA ALA A 183 -9.29 14.13 3.46
C ALA A 183 -8.47 12.99 4.09
N ALA A 184 -9.07 11.79 4.25
CA ALA A 184 -8.35 10.63 4.75
C ALA A 184 -7.20 10.19 3.83
N TYR A 185 -7.39 10.23 2.51
CA TYR A 185 -6.33 9.90 1.55
C TYR A 185 -5.27 11.00 1.43
N ARG A 186 -5.61 12.28 1.66
CA ARG A 186 -4.66 13.40 1.64
C ARG A 186 -3.76 13.44 2.87
N ALA A 187 -4.28 13.04 4.02
CA ALA A 187 -3.61 13.19 5.31
C ALA A 187 -2.17 12.67 5.35
N PRO A 188 -1.83 11.49 4.77
CA PRO A 188 -0.45 10.99 4.76
C PRO A 188 0.51 11.78 3.87
N PHE A 189 -0.02 12.63 2.97
CA PHE A 189 0.70 13.33 1.89
C PHE A 189 0.58 14.85 2.00
N ASP A 190 0.54 15.38 3.21
CA ASP A 190 0.28 16.79 3.54
C ASP A 190 1.40 17.75 3.10
N THR A 191 2.64 17.27 3.03
CA THR A 191 3.81 18.04 2.59
C THR A 191 4.48 17.40 1.37
N PRO A 192 5.24 18.16 0.55
CA PRO A 192 6.02 17.61 -0.56
C PRO A 192 6.93 16.44 -0.15
N ASP A 193 7.63 16.55 0.97
CA ASP A 193 8.51 15.48 1.46
C ASP A 193 7.74 14.19 1.78
N ASN A 194 6.50 14.31 2.25
CA ASN A 194 5.65 13.17 2.57
C ASN A 194 5.04 12.50 1.33
N ARG A 195 5.17 13.09 0.14
CA ARG A 195 4.69 12.57 -1.15
C ARG A 195 5.72 11.75 -1.92
N GLN A 196 6.89 11.51 -1.34
CA GLN A 196 7.94 10.68 -1.94
C GLN A 196 7.55 9.20 -2.15
N PRO A 197 6.77 8.53 -1.26
CA PRO A 197 6.44 7.12 -1.46
C PRO A 197 5.81 6.75 -2.80
N PRO A 198 4.94 7.58 -3.43
CA PRO A 198 4.41 7.31 -4.77
C PRO A 198 5.34 7.71 -5.93
N LEU A 199 6.46 8.43 -5.69
CA LEU A 199 7.41 8.83 -6.73
C LEU A 199 8.31 7.68 -7.15
#